data_7545629f2a762db44f6ecc606ed099b5
#
_entry.id   7545629f2a762db44f6ecc606ed099b5
#
_cell.length_a   1.000
_cell.length_b   1.000
_cell.length_c   1.000
_cell.angle_alpha   90.00
_cell.angle_beta   90.00
_cell.angle_gamma   90.00
#
_symmetry.space_group_name_H-M   'P 1'
#
loop_
_entity.id
_entity.type
_entity.pdbx_description
1 polymer ?
#
loop_
_entity_poly.entity_id
_entity_poly.type
_entity_poly.pdbx_seq_one_letter_code
_entity_poly.pdbx_strand_id
1 'polypeptide(L)'
;MSRNVTYSVVPRKNLLKKDEPAKYYAQAQASGDVEVKEMAKRIEKACTVTRADVMAVLIALEDTIVEGLERGEIVRLGEIGSFQIGLRGKGAVSEEEYSVSLIRKAKVNFRPGVALTEVLSGLSFAKVGKLPLKKKEEGGSGGDGEGEDPAA
;
A
#
# COMPACT_ATOMS: atom_id res chain seq x y z
N MET A 1 5.99 -23.29 -9.41
CA MET A 1 4.87 -22.67 -8.67
C MET A 1 4.13 -21.77 -9.64
N SER A 2 2.82 -21.97 -9.78
CA SER A 2 2.00 -21.14 -10.67
C SER A 2 1.95 -19.70 -10.14
N ARG A 3 2.37 -18.73 -10.97
CA ARG A 3 2.35 -17.28 -10.63
C ARG A 3 0.99 -16.69 -11.02
N ASN A 4 -0.08 -17.21 -10.41
CA ASN A 4 -1.43 -16.76 -10.73
C ASN A 4 -1.85 -15.64 -9.79
N VAL A 5 -2.25 -14.52 -10.37
CA VAL A 5 -2.96 -13.47 -9.62
C VAL A 5 -4.44 -13.86 -9.56
N THR A 6 -4.96 -13.95 -8.35
CA THR A 6 -6.37 -14.28 -8.14
C THR A 6 -7.25 -13.04 -8.28
N TYR A 7 -8.42 -13.19 -8.90
CA TYR A 7 -9.37 -12.10 -9.06
C TYR A 7 -10.81 -12.55 -8.83
N SER A 8 -11.66 -11.64 -8.37
CA SER A 8 -13.12 -11.80 -8.35
C SER A 8 -13.77 -10.82 -9.31
N VAL A 9 -15.01 -11.09 -9.67
CA VAL A 9 -15.79 -10.22 -10.55
C VAL A 9 -16.80 -9.44 -9.70
N VAL A 10 -16.78 -8.11 -9.82
CA VAL A 10 -17.63 -7.21 -9.06
C VAL A 10 -18.45 -6.29 -9.97
N PRO A 11 -19.74 -6.09 -9.69
CA PRO A 11 -20.56 -5.13 -10.43
C PRO A 11 -20.17 -3.70 -10.05
N ARG A 12 -20.06 -2.82 -11.04
CA ARG A 12 -19.88 -1.38 -10.84
C ARG A 12 -20.92 -0.63 -11.64
N LYS A 13 -21.68 0.23 -10.96
CA LYS A 13 -22.61 1.18 -11.61
C LYS A 13 -21.85 2.44 -12.00
N ASN A 14 -22.19 2.96 -13.17
CA ASN A 14 -21.73 4.27 -13.59
C ASN A 14 -22.54 5.35 -12.86
N LEU A 15 -21.91 6.12 -11.99
CA LEU A 15 -22.60 7.18 -11.21
C LEU A 15 -23.08 8.34 -12.08
N LEU A 16 -22.49 8.54 -13.26
CA LEU A 16 -22.88 9.59 -14.21
C LEU A 16 -24.05 9.18 -15.10
N LYS A 17 -24.25 7.87 -15.29
CA LYS A 17 -25.32 7.30 -16.10
C LYS A 17 -26.11 6.28 -15.29
N LYS A 18 -27.03 6.79 -14.49
CA LYS A 18 -27.80 5.97 -13.53
C LYS A 18 -28.71 4.93 -14.19
N ASP A 19 -29.10 5.18 -15.44
CA ASP A 19 -30.03 4.33 -16.22
C ASP A 19 -29.33 3.17 -16.93
N GLU A 20 -27.98 3.16 -17.00
CA GLU A 20 -27.25 2.04 -17.57
C GLU A 20 -27.14 0.88 -16.56
N PRO A 21 -27.28 -0.39 -17.00
CA PRO A 21 -27.08 -1.55 -16.14
C PRO A 21 -25.66 -1.61 -15.61
N ALA A 22 -25.47 -2.19 -14.43
CA ALA A 22 -24.14 -2.38 -13.84
C ALA A 22 -23.28 -3.25 -14.75
N LYS A 23 -22.04 -2.81 -15.00
CA LYS A 23 -21.03 -3.60 -15.71
C LYS A 23 -20.15 -4.34 -14.72
N TYR A 24 -19.69 -5.51 -15.10
CA TYR A 24 -18.85 -6.36 -14.27
C TYR A 24 -17.37 -6.16 -14.59
N TYR A 25 -16.56 -5.99 -13.56
CA TYR A 25 -15.12 -5.77 -13.68
C TYR A 25 -14.34 -6.75 -12.82
N ALA A 26 -13.18 -7.16 -13.32
CA ALA A 26 -12.24 -7.93 -12.53
C ALA A 26 -11.61 -7.05 -11.43
N GLN A 27 -11.56 -7.59 -10.23
CA GLN A 27 -10.87 -7.00 -9.09
C GLN A 27 -9.89 -8.00 -8.52
N ALA A 28 -8.60 -7.63 -8.48
CA ALA A 28 -7.57 -8.48 -7.90
C ALA A 28 -7.88 -8.80 -6.44
N GLN A 29 -7.67 -10.05 -6.06
CA GLN A 29 -7.81 -10.53 -4.70
C GLN A 29 -6.42 -10.89 -4.17
N ALA A 30 -6.02 -10.29 -3.06
CA ALA A 30 -4.76 -10.63 -2.41
C ALA A 30 -4.85 -12.04 -1.81
N SER A 31 -3.84 -12.86 -2.05
CA SER A 31 -3.73 -14.21 -1.47
C SER A 31 -3.08 -14.22 -0.09
N GLY A 32 -2.49 -13.09 0.32
CA GLY A 32 -1.83 -12.92 1.60
C GLY A 32 -0.95 -11.68 1.60
N ASP A 33 -0.32 -11.43 2.74
CA ASP A 33 0.60 -10.32 2.97
C ASP A 33 2.02 -10.85 3.16
N VAL A 34 2.99 -10.12 2.66
CA VAL A 34 4.42 -10.38 2.93
C VAL A 34 4.96 -9.21 3.74
N GLU A 35 5.13 -9.43 5.02
CA GLU A 35 5.66 -8.42 5.95
C GLU A 35 7.19 -8.33 5.88
N VAL A 36 7.76 -7.24 6.42
CA VAL A 36 9.21 -7.00 6.48
C VAL A 36 9.94 -8.16 7.15
N LYS A 37 9.36 -8.75 8.21
CA LYS A 37 9.95 -9.91 8.90
C LYS A 37 10.08 -11.15 7.99
N GLU A 38 9.06 -11.39 7.16
CA GLU A 38 9.09 -12.50 6.21
C GLU A 38 10.06 -12.20 5.05
N MET A 39 10.14 -10.95 4.59
CA MET A 39 11.15 -10.53 3.62
C MET A 39 12.55 -10.75 4.16
N ALA A 40 12.84 -10.31 5.38
CA ALA A 40 14.13 -10.52 6.03
C ALA A 40 14.51 -11.99 6.13
N LYS A 41 13.56 -12.87 6.48
CA LYS A 41 13.76 -14.32 6.51
C LYS A 41 14.10 -14.93 5.15
N ARG A 42 13.48 -14.42 4.07
CA ARG A 42 13.78 -14.86 2.70
C ARG A 42 15.16 -14.40 2.25
N ILE A 43 15.53 -13.16 2.58
CA ILE A 43 16.85 -12.60 2.26
C ILE A 43 17.95 -13.34 3.01
N GLU A 44 17.80 -13.61 4.33
CA GLU A 44 18.73 -14.41 5.14
C GLU A 44 19.05 -15.77 4.49
N LYS A 45 18.06 -16.42 3.86
CA LYS A 45 18.26 -17.69 3.15
C LYS A 45 19.02 -17.54 1.82
N ALA A 46 19.03 -16.36 1.25
CA ALA A 46 19.65 -16.10 -0.04
C ALA A 46 21.05 -15.48 0.04
N CYS A 47 21.47 -15.03 1.23
CA CYS A 47 22.76 -14.39 1.45
C CYS A 47 23.33 -14.79 2.82
N THR A 48 24.57 -14.36 3.11
CA THR A 48 25.28 -14.67 4.35
C THR A 48 24.99 -13.72 5.51
N VAL A 49 24.08 -12.77 5.32
CA VAL A 49 23.72 -11.75 6.31
C VAL A 49 22.68 -12.31 7.28
N THR A 50 22.78 -11.98 8.55
CA THR A 50 21.81 -12.44 9.56
C THR A 50 20.47 -11.73 9.40
N ARG A 51 19.38 -12.35 9.85
CA ARG A 51 18.04 -11.74 9.83
C ARG A 51 18.00 -10.40 10.58
N ALA A 52 18.73 -10.28 11.68
CA ALA A 52 18.78 -9.04 12.45
C ALA A 52 19.41 -7.90 11.64
N ASP A 53 20.51 -8.18 10.94
CA ASP A 53 21.18 -7.18 10.09
C ASP A 53 20.28 -6.78 8.92
N VAL A 54 19.61 -7.76 8.29
CA VAL A 54 18.63 -7.46 7.21
C VAL A 54 17.50 -6.58 7.71
N MET A 55 16.94 -6.87 8.89
CA MET A 55 15.90 -6.05 9.50
C MET A 55 16.38 -4.61 9.75
N ALA A 56 17.59 -4.44 10.29
CA ALA A 56 18.17 -3.13 10.52
C ALA A 56 18.35 -2.33 9.20
N VAL A 57 18.83 -3.00 8.16
CA VAL A 57 18.98 -2.37 6.82
C VAL A 57 17.64 -1.97 6.22
N LEU A 58 16.61 -2.82 6.32
CA LEU A 58 15.28 -2.50 5.79
C LEU A 58 14.63 -1.32 6.51
N ILE A 59 14.76 -1.25 7.84
CA ILE A 59 14.28 -0.12 8.64
C ILE A 59 15.04 1.17 8.26
N ALA A 60 16.36 1.11 8.15
CA ALA A 60 17.17 2.24 7.73
C ALA A 60 16.82 2.72 6.30
N LEU A 61 16.44 1.79 5.43
CA LEU A 61 15.97 2.12 4.08
C LEU A 61 14.62 2.87 4.13
N GLU A 62 13.68 2.43 4.97
CA GLU A 62 12.39 3.13 5.17
C GLU A 62 12.63 4.57 5.64
N ASP A 63 13.48 4.75 6.66
CA ASP A 63 13.82 6.07 7.19
C ASP A 63 14.47 6.96 6.13
N THR A 64 15.38 6.42 5.33
CA THR A 64 16.05 7.14 4.24
C THR A 64 15.07 7.58 3.16
N ILE A 65 14.08 6.75 2.82
CA ILE A 65 13.02 7.10 1.86
C ILE A 65 12.18 8.25 2.40
N VAL A 66 11.76 8.17 3.66
CA VAL A 66 10.96 9.22 4.32
C VAL A 66 11.73 10.53 4.32
N GLU A 67 12.98 10.54 4.77
CA GLU A 67 13.83 11.73 4.82
C GLU A 67 14.02 12.37 3.43
N GLY A 68 14.26 11.58 2.40
CA GLY A 68 14.37 12.09 1.03
C GLY A 68 13.07 12.73 0.54
N LEU A 69 11.93 12.12 0.84
CA LEU A 69 10.63 12.68 0.46
C LEU A 69 10.29 13.96 1.23
N GLU A 70 10.66 14.06 2.51
CA GLU A 70 10.49 15.28 3.31
C GLU A 70 11.31 16.45 2.77
N ARG A 71 12.47 16.18 2.20
CA ARG A 71 13.29 17.18 1.49
C ARG A 71 12.76 17.52 0.08
N GLY A 72 11.69 16.86 -0.38
CA GLY A 72 11.14 17.06 -1.72
C GLY A 72 11.95 16.38 -2.83
N GLU A 73 12.81 15.44 -2.48
CA GLU A 73 13.64 14.71 -3.43
C GLU A 73 12.88 13.59 -4.13
N ILE A 74 13.36 13.16 -5.30
CA ILE A 74 12.90 11.92 -5.95
C ILE A 74 13.78 10.78 -5.44
N VAL A 75 13.21 9.89 -4.66
CA VAL A 75 13.91 8.72 -4.14
C VAL A 75 13.85 7.59 -5.15
N ARG A 76 14.99 7.14 -5.65
CA ARG A 76 15.11 6.07 -6.64
C ARG A 76 15.69 4.81 -6.02
N LEU A 77 14.95 3.71 -6.10
CA LEU A 77 15.35 2.38 -5.62
C LEU A 77 15.78 1.48 -6.79
N GLY A 78 16.70 1.96 -7.59
CA GLY A 78 17.21 1.20 -8.73
C GLY A 78 16.07 0.73 -9.64
N GLU A 79 16.07 -0.57 -9.93
CA GLU A 79 15.09 -1.20 -10.83
C GLU A 79 13.71 -1.46 -10.20
N ILE A 80 13.57 -1.27 -8.89
CA ILE A 80 12.28 -1.39 -8.20
C ILE A 80 11.37 -0.23 -8.61
N GLY A 81 11.91 1.00 -8.63
CA GLY A 81 11.12 2.17 -8.99
C GLY A 81 11.54 3.43 -8.26
N SER A 82 10.66 4.42 -8.29
CA SER A 82 10.92 5.71 -7.65
C SER A 82 9.69 6.26 -6.93
N PHE A 83 9.95 6.96 -5.84
CA PHE A 83 8.97 7.69 -5.04
C PHE A 83 9.14 9.20 -5.25
N GLN A 84 8.05 9.92 -5.33
CA GLN A 84 8.04 11.38 -5.49
C GLN A 84 6.78 11.96 -4.85
N ILE A 85 6.92 13.14 -4.25
CA ILE A 85 5.78 13.91 -3.77
C ILE A 85 5.04 14.55 -4.96
N GLY A 86 3.73 14.40 -4.98
CA GLY A 86 2.84 15.10 -5.89
C GLY A 86 1.89 16.00 -5.11
N LEU A 87 1.60 17.17 -5.64
CA LEU A 87 0.68 18.12 -5.03
C LEU A 87 -0.65 18.12 -5.75
N ARG A 88 -1.72 18.34 -5.00
CA ARG A 88 -3.07 18.57 -5.51
C ARG A 88 -3.68 19.79 -4.85
N GLY A 89 -4.34 20.63 -5.64
CA GLY A 89 -4.96 21.85 -5.15
C GLY A 89 -5.89 22.47 -6.18
N LYS A 90 -6.25 23.71 -5.94
CA LYS A 90 -6.98 24.54 -6.89
C LYS A 90 -5.99 25.28 -7.80
N GLY A 91 -6.40 25.55 -9.04
CA GLY A 91 -5.68 26.45 -9.92
C GLY A 91 -5.97 27.93 -9.58
N ALA A 92 -5.06 28.82 -9.92
CA ALA A 92 -5.27 30.27 -9.97
C ALA A 92 -5.40 30.71 -11.42
N VAL A 93 -5.88 31.92 -11.66
CA VAL A 93 -6.01 32.50 -13.01
C VAL A 93 -4.65 32.93 -13.57
N SER A 94 -3.73 33.34 -12.67
CA SER A 94 -2.36 33.72 -13.03
C SER A 94 -1.36 33.15 -12.02
N GLU A 95 -0.08 33.12 -12.40
CA GLU A 95 1.00 32.66 -11.53
C GLU A 95 1.15 33.57 -10.30
N GLU A 96 0.95 34.87 -10.48
CA GLU A 96 1.06 35.89 -9.44
C GLU A 96 -0.02 35.74 -8.34
N GLU A 97 -1.19 35.25 -8.71
CA GLU A 97 -2.29 34.98 -7.80
C GLU A 97 -2.17 33.63 -7.10
N TYR A 98 -1.23 32.79 -7.52
CA TYR A 98 -1.05 31.49 -6.91
C TYR A 98 -0.42 31.59 -5.54
N SER A 99 -1.07 31.02 -4.54
CA SER A 99 -0.56 30.96 -3.15
C SER A 99 -0.54 29.54 -2.62
N VAL A 100 0.29 29.28 -1.61
CA VAL A 100 0.42 27.99 -0.92
C VAL A 100 -0.91 27.50 -0.38
N SER A 101 -1.82 28.40 -0.03
CA SER A 101 -3.17 28.07 0.48
C SER A 101 -4.05 27.32 -0.54
N LEU A 102 -3.69 27.39 -1.82
CA LEU A 102 -4.37 26.65 -2.89
C LEU A 102 -3.94 25.18 -2.94
N ILE A 103 -2.81 24.83 -2.34
CA ILE A 103 -2.38 23.43 -2.18
C ILE A 103 -3.23 22.78 -1.10
N ARG A 104 -4.04 21.81 -1.49
CA ARG A 104 -4.97 21.13 -0.57
C ARG A 104 -4.42 19.83 0.01
N LYS A 105 -3.60 19.12 -0.75
CA LYS A 105 -3.12 17.78 -0.40
C LYS A 105 -1.81 17.46 -1.10
N ALA A 106 -0.89 16.90 -0.33
CA ALA A 106 0.26 16.18 -0.85
C ALA A 106 -0.05 14.67 -0.93
N LYS A 107 0.58 13.99 -1.86
CA LYS A 107 0.50 12.52 -2.00
C LYS A 107 1.84 11.97 -2.43
N VAL A 108 2.14 10.74 -2.04
CA VAL A 108 3.27 10.00 -2.56
C VAL A 108 2.85 9.33 -3.86
N ASN A 109 3.60 9.57 -4.94
CA ASN A 109 3.48 8.87 -6.20
C ASN A 109 4.61 7.84 -6.29
N PHE A 110 4.25 6.61 -6.59
CA PHE A 110 5.21 5.57 -6.92
C PHE A 110 5.21 5.32 -8.43
N ARG A 111 6.39 5.25 -9.02
CA ARG A 111 6.57 4.82 -10.42
C ARG A 111 7.36 3.52 -10.40
N PRO A 112 6.77 2.41 -10.87
CA PRO A 112 7.47 1.13 -10.94
C PRO A 112 8.66 1.21 -11.90
N GLY A 113 9.73 0.55 -11.53
CA GLY A 113 10.90 0.36 -12.37
C GLY A 113 10.76 -0.82 -13.31
N VAL A 114 11.83 -1.12 -14.05
CA VAL A 114 11.85 -2.18 -15.07
C VAL A 114 11.54 -3.54 -14.46
N ALA A 115 12.16 -3.89 -13.33
CA ALA A 115 11.97 -5.19 -12.68
C ALA A 115 10.50 -5.47 -12.31
N LEU A 116 9.77 -4.46 -11.82
CA LEU A 116 8.35 -4.62 -11.48
C LEU A 116 7.46 -4.62 -12.73
N THR A 117 7.82 -3.87 -13.75
CA THR A 117 7.05 -3.81 -14.99
C THR A 117 7.14 -5.12 -15.77
N GLU A 118 8.32 -5.74 -15.82
CA GLU A 118 8.53 -7.03 -16.49
C GLU A 118 7.70 -8.16 -15.86
N VAL A 119 7.53 -8.15 -14.55
CA VAL A 119 6.68 -9.15 -13.86
C VAL A 119 5.26 -9.14 -14.39
N LEU A 120 4.71 -7.97 -14.77
CA LEU A 120 3.32 -7.84 -15.23
C LEU A 120 3.06 -8.57 -16.53
N SER A 121 4.05 -8.69 -17.42
CA SER A 121 3.92 -9.37 -18.71
C SER A 121 3.84 -10.90 -18.59
N GLY A 122 4.34 -11.46 -17.48
CA GLY A 122 4.37 -12.91 -17.22
C GLY A 122 3.28 -13.42 -16.28
N LEU A 123 2.31 -12.56 -15.88
CA LEU A 123 1.26 -12.96 -14.97
C LEU A 123 0.16 -13.78 -15.67
N SER A 124 -0.32 -14.81 -14.98
CA SER A 124 -1.56 -15.50 -15.31
C SER A 124 -2.64 -15.19 -14.28
N PHE A 125 -3.91 -15.35 -14.65
CA PHE A 125 -5.03 -14.94 -13.84
C PHE A 125 -5.96 -16.11 -13.55
N ALA A 126 -6.34 -16.27 -12.28
CA ALA A 126 -7.29 -17.29 -11.83
C ALA A 126 -8.48 -16.64 -11.14
N LYS A 127 -9.70 -16.98 -11.61
CA LYS A 127 -10.93 -16.50 -10.99
C LYS A 127 -11.18 -17.24 -9.68
N VAL A 128 -11.46 -16.49 -8.62
CA VAL A 128 -11.83 -17.02 -7.31
C VAL A 128 -13.14 -16.40 -6.85
N GLY A 129 -13.80 -17.02 -5.86
CA GLY A 129 -14.92 -16.41 -5.17
C GLY A 129 -14.49 -15.13 -4.45
N LYS A 130 -15.43 -14.24 -4.15
CA LYS A 130 -15.16 -13.03 -3.37
C LYS A 130 -14.69 -13.45 -1.97
N LEU A 131 -13.44 -13.14 -1.63
CA LEU A 131 -12.95 -13.38 -0.27
C LEU A 131 -13.71 -12.47 0.70
N PRO A 132 -14.15 -12.98 1.87
CA PRO A 132 -14.73 -12.13 2.88
C PRO A 132 -13.71 -11.08 3.31
N LEU A 133 -14.13 -9.81 3.34
CA LEU A 133 -13.33 -8.74 3.91
C LEU A 133 -12.99 -9.14 5.35
N LYS A 134 -11.71 -9.23 5.70
CA LYS A 134 -11.30 -9.32 7.12
C LYS A 134 -11.92 -8.12 7.84
N LYS A 135 -12.88 -8.36 8.74
CA LYS A 135 -13.32 -7.34 9.68
C LYS A 135 -12.08 -6.86 10.40
N LYS A 136 -11.82 -5.56 10.32
CA LYS A 136 -10.89 -4.90 11.23
C LYS A 136 -11.43 -5.18 12.62
N GLU A 137 -10.73 -5.95 13.40
CA GLU A 137 -11.03 -6.08 14.84
C GLU A 137 -10.77 -4.69 15.42
N GLU A 138 -11.84 -3.96 15.65
CA GLU A 138 -11.81 -2.80 16.53
C GLU A 138 -11.44 -3.34 17.91
N GLY A 139 -10.24 -2.95 18.37
CA GLY A 139 -9.78 -3.27 19.70
C GLY A 139 -10.80 -2.78 20.73
N GLY A 140 -11.52 -3.70 21.29
CA GLY A 140 -12.41 -3.47 22.41
C GLY A 140 -11.59 -3.09 23.62
N SER A 141 -11.57 -1.80 23.94
CA SER A 141 -11.31 -1.29 25.28
C SER A 141 -12.57 -1.55 26.10
N GLY A 142 -12.45 -2.26 27.20
CA GLY A 142 -13.57 -2.47 28.11
C GLY A 142 -13.21 -3.52 29.14
N GLY A 143 -12.61 -3.12 30.21
CA GLY A 143 -12.37 -3.94 31.37
C GLY A 143 -12.48 -3.10 32.63
N ASP A 144 -13.69 -2.69 32.97
CA ASP A 144 -14.02 -2.32 34.35
C ASP A 144 -14.18 -3.60 35.15
N GLY A 145 -13.22 -3.89 35.98
CA GLY A 145 -13.27 -4.90 37.01
C GLY A 145 -13.38 -4.24 38.37
N GLU A 146 -14.59 -3.99 38.82
CA GLU A 146 -14.86 -3.75 40.24
C GLU A 146 -14.55 -5.03 41.00
N GLY A 147 -13.51 -4.99 41.81
CA GLY A 147 -13.23 -5.97 42.84
C GLY A 147 -13.87 -5.55 44.15
N GLU A 148 -14.96 -6.17 44.53
CA GLU A 148 -15.46 -6.15 45.88
C GLU A 148 -14.54 -6.99 46.76
N ASP A 149 -14.09 -6.35 47.84
CA ASP A 149 -13.40 -6.95 48.96
C ASP A 149 -14.44 -7.39 50.01
N PRO A 150 -14.51 -8.64 50.46
CA PRO A 150 -15.26 -8.97 51.65
C PRO A 150 -14.32 -9.05 52.82
N ALA A 151 -14.43 -8.06 53.71
CA ALA A 151 -13.92 -8.14 55.04
C ALA A 151 -14.67 -9.23 55.88
N ALA A 152 -13.90 -10.06 56.55
CA ALA A 152 -14.18 -10.57 57.88
C ALA A 152 -12.96 -11.27 58.45
#